data_45e8862fbe761ed2896629252c173d09
#
_entry.id   45e8862fbe761ed2896629252c173d09
#
_cell.length_a   1.000
_cell.length_b   1.000
_cell.length_c   1.000
_cell.angle_alpha   90.00
_cell.angle_beta   90.00
_cell.angle_gamma   90.00
#
_symmetry.space_group_name_H-M   'P 1'
#
loop_
_entity.id
_entity.type
_entity.pdbx_description
1 polymer ?
#
loop_
_entity_poly.entity_id
_entity_poly.type
_entity_poly.pdbx_seq_one_letter_code
_entity_poly.pdbx_strand_id
1 'polypeptide(L)'
;MERSLPAKMAKASLLLLSCLSALTFAVDSSAQSTGFLSPVPRASCGANDHPESGLQGQVPAFLRAAGFNGFNCNLELVGQARGDGANWQSAEYIDRADRKCAYHGTSLKTANRTTLGVSVVDISDTANPAVLNHLTTISMVDPWESLKVNVPRQLLAAVNARNGNGGPEIDIYDISLDCRSPQLLSSLAVGKADGSTGIPATIVGHEGNWAPDGLTYYGGDLRTGGGRYYAIDTTDVRNPKLLAFWKPSVAIPHGLSVSDDGMTGFFVAQGGTPIASLTNPAVAPTNGLLVYDLSQIQNRLPNPQVPQIGQLLWKDGSNAQHSIPVKIGGKPYLIFVDEGGSGTGLSSVSQATGACAASMPPFPMARIIDISDVRNPTLVARVTQEINTVKACKLVLPDITGLSLFTYGTHYCSVDNKQNATTLACGQFNSGIRVYDIRDPLHVREIAYYNPPGTTTASPGSDHVRNGGWKAGGPDWCSSQVHLDASNGTLWTTCQDNGVLTLKFTNNVWPFPESSTPPGQQN
;
A
#
# COMPACT_ATOMS: atom_id res chain seq x y z
N MET A 1 25.83 -78.56 47.34
CA MET A 1 25.33 -79.61 46.46
C MET A 1 24.95 -78.99 45.14
N GLU A 2 25.68 -79.36 44.18
CA GLU A 2 25.44 -79.53 42.74
C GLU A 2 24.92 -78.31 41.96
N ARG A 3 25.80 -77.75 41.23
CA ARG A 3 26.23 -77.94 39.84
C ARG A 3 25.09 -77.90 38.83
N SER A 4 25.05 -76.93 37.93
CA SER A 4 25.58 -77.07 36.57
C SER A 4 25.34 -75.81 35.72
N LEU A 5 26.37 -75.32 35.09
CA LEU A 5 26.43 -74.59 33.84
C LEU A 5 26.25 -75.62 32.68
N PRO A 6 26.13 -75.20 31.37
CA PRO A 6 25.94 -73.92 30.66
C PRO A 6 25.04 -74.06 29.44
N ALA A 7 24.74 -72.94 28.77
CA ALA A 7 24.71 -72.93 27.30
C ALA A 7 24.71 -71.50 26.75
N LYS A 8 25.79 -71.24 25.98
CA LYS A 8 25.92 -70.04 25.15
C LYS A 8 24.97 -70.15 23.94
N MET A 9 24.17 -69.12 23.70
CA MET A 9 23.61 -68.86 22.38
C MET A 9 23.95 -67.45 21.97
N ALA A 10 24.75 -67.34 20.91
CA ALA A 10 25.08 -66.14 20.19
C ALA A 10 23.85 -65.65 19.43
N LYS A 11 23.44 -64.40 19.65
CA LYS A 11 22.51 -63.69 18.76
C LYS A 11 23.31 -62.74 17.89
N ALA A 12 23.29 -63.03 16.60
CA ALA A 12 23.78 -62.15 15.56
C ALA A 12 22.83 -60.93 15.46
N SER A 13 23.37 -59.75 15.69
CA SER A 13 22.66 -58.48 15.42
C SER A 13 22.82 -58.13 13.96
N LEU A 14 21.73 -58.19 13.22
CA LEU A 14 21.59 -57.62 11.89
C LEU A 14 21.47 -56.10 12.01
N LEU A 15 22.52 -55.36 11.64
CA LEU A 15 22.44 -53.91 11.42
C LEU A 15 21.75 -53.68 10.06
N LEU A 16 20.51 -53.22 10.09
CA LEU A 16 19.89 -52.57 8.91
C LEU A 16 20.38 -51.12 8.86
N LEU A 17 21.29 -50.84 7.93
CA LEU A 17 21.59 -49.48 7.51
C LEU A 17 20.43 -48.97 6.63
N SER A 18 19.55 -48.13 7.18
CA SER A 18 18.59 -47.35 6.40
C SER A 18 19.30 -46.13 5.83
N CYS A 19 19.68 -46.17 4.56
CA CYS A 19 20.05 -44.98 3.81
C CYS A 19 18.81 -44.08 3.64
N LEU A 20 18.65 -43.06 4.48
CA LEU A 20 17.80 -41.91 4.17
C LEU A 20 18.57 -41.06 3.15
N SER A 21 18.23 -41.21 1.89
CA SER A 21 18.57 -40.24 0.85
C SER A 21 17.76 -38.97 1.09
N ALA A 22 18.35 -37.95 1.71
CA ALA A 22 17.84 -36.60 1.73
C ALA A 22 17.87 -36.06 0.29
N LEU A 23 16.75 -36.08 -0.39
CA LEU A 23 16.56 -35.29 -1.60
C LEU A 23 16.53 -33.82 -1.15
N THR A 24 17.67 -33.14 -1.19
CA THR A 24 17.74 -31.69 -1.20
C THR A 24 17.21 -31.25 -2.56
N PHE A 25 15.97 -30.76 -2.59
CA PHE A 25 15.51 -29.95 -3.70
C PHE A 25 16.33 -28.67 -3.67
N ALA A 26 17.36 -28.59 -4.50
CA ALA A 26 17.98 -27.34 -4.86
C ALA A 26 16.92 -26.52 -5.60
N VAL A 27 16.30 -25.59 -4.92
CA VAL A 27 15.46 -24.56 -5.57
C VAL A 27 16.43 -23.78 -6.44
N ASP A 28 16.24 -23.88 -7.75
CA ASP A 28 17.05 -23.22 -8.75
C ASP A 28 16.91 -21.70 -8.58
N SER A 29 17.86 -21.07 -7.87
CA SER A 29 17.89 -19.64 -7.61
C SER A 29 18.11 -18.81 -8.89
N SER A 30 18.38 -19.46 -10.02
CA SER A 30 18.60 -18.79 -11.31
C SER A 30 17.30 -18.31 -11.98
N ALA A 31 16.16 -18.99 -11.76
CA ALA A 31 14.88 -18.58 -12.32
C ALA A 31 14.31 -17.31 -11.63
N GLN A 32 14.67 -17.06 -10.37
CA GLN A 32 14.25 -15.83 -9.67
C GLN A 32 14.99 -14.57 -10.15
N SER A 33 16.17 -14.69 -10.75
CA SER A 33 16.97 -13.53 -11.14
C SER A 33 16.58 -12.91 -12.49
N THR A 34 16.02 -13.67 -13.41
CA THR A 34 15.65 -13.17 -14.76
C THR A 34 14.35 -12.40 -14.78
N GLY A 35 13.33 -12.79 -14.01
CA GLY A 35 12.06 -12.06 -13.86
C GLY A 35 12.22 -10.70 -13.15
N PHE A 36 13.26 -10.57 -12.36
CA PHE A 36 13.59 -9.36 -11.58
C PHE A 36 14.04 -8.17 -12.44
N LEU A 37 14.59 -8.40 -13.61
CA LEU A 37 15.14 -7.37 -14.50
C LEU A 37 14.25 -7.04 -15.69
N SER A 38 13.08 -7.68 -15.79
CA SER A 38 12.17 -7.47 -16.91
C SER A 38 11.03 -6.55 -16.48
N PRO A 39 10.96 -5.32 -17.04
CA PRO A 39 9.81 -4.45 -16.80
C PRO A 39 8.57 -5.07 -17.44
N VAL A 40 7.39 -4.74 -16.88
CA VAL A 40 6.12 -5.08 -17.52
C VAL A 40 6.03 -4.39 -18.89
N PRO A 41 5.39 -4.99 -19.91
CA PRO A 41 5.18 -4.34 -21.19
C PRO A 41 4.50 -2.98 -21.02
N ARG A 42 4.95 -1.98 -21.77
CA ARG A 42 4.39 -0.63 -21.78
C ARG A 42 2.97 -0.63 -22.38
N ALA A 43 2.16 0.33 -21.96
CA ALA A 43 0.89 0.62 -22.58
C ALA A 43 1.09 1.05 -24.05
N SER A 44 0.18 0.61 -24.92
CA SER A 44 0.06 1.11 -26.30
C SER A 44 -0.86 2.31 -26.30
N CYS A 45 -0.31 3.50 -26.52
CA CYS A 45 -1.06 4.74 -26.46
C CYS A 45 -1.83 5.03 -27.76
N GLY A 46 -2.95 5.72 -27.65
CA GLY A 46 -3.72 6.20 -28.79
C GLY A 46 -3.08 7.40 -29.48
N ALA A 47 -3.58 7.75 -30.67
CA ALA A 47 -3.03 8.82 -31.49
C ALA A 47 -3.16 10.23 -30.85
N ASN A 48 -4.10 10.40 -29.94
CA ASN A 48 -4.36 11.68 -29.27
C ASN A 48 -3.72 11.75 -27.88
N ASP A 49 -3.04 10.69 -27.44
CA ASP A 49 -2.34 10.68 -26.18
C ASP A 49 -1.04 11.49 -26.25
N HIS A 50 -0.55 11.91 -25.10
CA HIS A 50 0.74 12.57 -24.92
C HIS A 50 1.67 11.67 -24.08
N PRO A 51 2.29 10.67 -24.71
CA PRO A 51 3.04 9.65 -23.99
C PRO A 51 4.35 10.19 -23.40
N GLU A 52 4.82 9.49 -22.34
CA GLU A 52 6.14 9.75 -21.76
C GLU A 52 7.26 9.59 -22.80
N SER A 53 8.23 10.50 -22.77
CA SER A 53 9.32 10.57 -23.75
C SER A 53 10.58 9.81 -23.32
N GLY A 54 10.62 9.32 -22.06
CA GLY A 54 11.75 8.62 -21.46
C GLY A 54 11.51 7.14 -21.25
N LEU A 55 12.10 6.61 -20.18
CA LEU A 55 11.82 5.27 -19.68
C LEU A 55 10.40 5.22 -19.11
N GLN A 56 9.81 4.02 -19.09
CA GLN A 56 8.54 3.77 -18.42
C GLN A 56 8.62 4.23 -16.94
N GLY A 57 7.79 5.21 -16.58
CA GLY A 57 7.76 5.83 -15.26
C GLY A 57 8.69 7.03 -15.08
N GLN A 58 9.52 7.39 -16.05
CA GLN A 58 10.48 8.48 -15.93
C GLN A 58 9.87 9.84 -16.24
N VAL A 59 10.25 10.86 -15.47
CA VAL A 59 10.10 12.27 -15.82
C VAL A 59 11.51 12.88 -15.91
N PRO A 60 12.08 12.98 -17.12
CA PRO A 60 13.44 13.49 -17.34
C PRO A 60 13.66 14.90 -16.77
N ALA A 61 14.84 15.15 -16.21
CA ALA A 61 15.16 16.40 -15.52
C ALA A 61 14.93 17.66 -16.38
N PHE A 62 15.23 17.58 -17.69
CA PHE A 62 15.06 18.72 -18.59
C PHE A 62 13.59 19.14 -18.77
N LEU A 63 12.66 18.19 -18.74
CA LEU A 63 11.23 18.49 -18.82
C LEU A 63 10.74 19.23 -17.58
N ARG A 64 11.28 18.87 -16.41
CA ARG A 64 10.93 19.51 -15.15
C ARG A 64 11.44 20.92 -15.03
N ALA A 65 12.64 21.18 -15.56
CA ALA A 65 13.24 22.52 -15.58
C ALA A 65 12.50 23.51 -16.48
N ALA A 66 11.87 23.01 -17.55
CA ALA A 66 11.09 23.83 -18.49
C ALA A 66 9.63 24.05 -18.08
N GLY A 67 9.18 23.40 -16.99
CA GLY A 67 7.76 23.28 -16.64
C GLY A 67 7.17 21.97 -17.20
N PHE A 68 6.64 21.14 -16.32
CA PHE A 68 6.14 19.82 -16.69
C PHE A 68 4.71 19.90 -17.19
N ASN A 69 4.49 19.54 -18.45
CA ASN A 69 3.18 19.59 -19.12
C ASN A 69 2.32 18.32 -18.92
N GLY A 70 2.83 17.35 -18.14
CA GLY A 70 2.14 16.07 -17.91
C GLY A 70 2.37 15.07 -19.03
N PHE A 71 1.94 13.83 -18.76
CA PHE A 71 1.88 12.72 -19.71
C PHE A 71 0.55 12.00 -19.56
N ASN A 72 0.04 11.44 -20.65
CA ASN A 72 -1.08 10.51 -20.60
C ASN A 72 -0.95 9.42 -21.67
N CYS A 73 -1.54 8.28 -21.36
CA CYS A 73 -1.70 7.16 -22.28
C CYS A 73 -2.99 6.43 -21.88
N ASN A 74 -3.96 6.40 -22.78
CA ASN A 74 -5.26 5.76 -22.57
C ASN A 74 -6.06 6.29 -21.36
N LEU A 75 -5.74 7.48 -20.87
CA LEU A 75 -6.47 8.22 -19.82
C LEU A 75 -6.57 9.69 -20.20
N GLU A 76 -7.73 10.28 -20.00
CA GLU A 76 -7.95 11.72 -20.15
C GLU A 76 -8.51 12.33 -18.86
N LEU A 77 -8.13 13.57 -18.56
CA LEU A 77 -8.68 14.32 -17.43
C LEU A 77 -10.12 14.77 -17.77
N VAL A 78 -11.06 14.39 -16.92
CA VAL A 78 -12.48 14.76 -17.08
C VAL A 78 -12.83 15.93 -16.18
N GLY A 79 -12.37 15.91 -14.93
CA GLY A 79 -12.63 16.96 -13.97
C GLY A 79 -11.56 17.05 -12.89
N GLN A 80 -11.52 18.16 -12.19
CA GLN A 80 -10.55 18.42 -11.13
C GLN A 80 -11.15 19.30 -10.03
N ALA A 81 -10.89 18.93 -8.77
CA ALA A 81 -11.11 19.78 -7.61
C ALA A 81 -9.80 19.93 -6.84
N ARG A 82 -9.13 21.03 -7.05
CA ARG A 82 -7.80 21.25 -6.49
C ARG A 82 -7.83 21.46 -4.97
N GLY A 83 -8.73 22.29 -4.47
CA GLY A 83 -8.78 22.67 -3.05
C GLY A 83 -7.41 23.15 -2.54
N ASP A 84 -7.07 22.76 -1.31
CA ASP A 84 -5.73 22.94 -0.71
C ASP A 84 -4.79 21.75 -0.99
N GLY A 85 -4.99 21.04 -2.08
CA GLY A 85 -4.26 19.82 -2.39
C GLY A 85 -4.73 18.63 -1.55
N ALA A 86 -3.97 17.55 -1.58
CA ALA A 86 -4.33 16.31 -0.91
C ALA A 86 -3.18 15.75 -0.06
N ASN A 87 -3.51 14.81 0.81
CA ASN A 87 -2.56 14.05 1.60
C ASN A 87 -2.31 12.66 0.95
N TRP A 88 -1.74 11.76 1.72
CA TRP A 88 -1.23 10.47 1.30
C TRP A 88 -2.30 9.45 0.89
N GLN A 89 -3.52 9.59 1.44
CA GLN A 89 -4.57 8.60 1.29
C GLN A 89 -5.92 9.22 0.96
N SER A 90 -6.74 8.47 0.23
CA SER A 90 -8.13 8.80 -0.06
C SER A 90 -9.06 7.61 0.23
N ALA A 91 -10.34 7.90 0.43
CA ALA A 91 -11.38 6.91 0.61
C ALA A 91 -12.62 7.31 -0.19
N GLU A 92 -13.39 6.31 -0.62
CA GLU A 92 -14.61 6.50 -1.41
C GLU A 92 -15.81 5.90 -0.69
N TYR A 93 -16.95 6.53 -0.88
CA TYR A 93 -18.23 5.95 -0.52
C TYR A 93 -19.33 6.36 -1.51
N ILE A 94 -20.15 5.38 -1.89
CA ILE A 94 -21.36 5.61 -2.67
C ILE A 94 -22.53 5.36 -1.73
N ASP A 95 -23.34 6.37 -1.50
CA ASP A 95 -24.48 6.27 -0.59
C ASP A 95 -25.73 5.68 -1.26
N ARG A 96 -26.81 5.50 -0.48
CA ARG A 96 -28.05 4.89 -0.96
C ARG A 96 -28.82 5.71 -1.99
N ALA A 97 -28.44 6.95 -2.19
CA ALA A 97 -28.98 7.84 -3.20
C ALA A 97 -28.06 7.98 -4.42
N ASP A 98 -27.13 7.02 -4.60
CA ASP A 98 -26.13 6.98 -5.66
C ASP A 98 -25.22 8.22 -5.71
N ARG A 99 -25.10 8.95 -4.60
CA ARG A 99 -24.13 10.04 -4.49
C ARG A 99 -22.74 9.46 -4.22
N LYS A 100 -21.76 9.90 -4.99
CA LYS A 100 -20.37 9.47 -4.87
C LYS A 100 -19.57 10.51 -4.11
N CYS A 101 -19.00 10.12 -2.98
CA CYS A 101 -18.19 10.98 -2.16
C CYS A 101 -16.74 10.49 -2.10
N ALA A 102 -15.83 11.43 -2.27
CA ALA A 102 -14.41 11.25 -2.02
C ALA A 102 -14.02 11.93 -0.71
N TYR A 103 -13.17 11.28 0.06
CA TYR A 103 -12.60 11.81 1.28
C TYR A 103 -11.07 11.76 1.17
N HIS A 104 -10.39 12.87 1.46
CA HIS A 104 -8.94 12.90 1.50
C HIS A 104 -8.44 13.88 2.55
N GLY A 105 -7.33 13.54 3.20
CA GLY A 105 -6.66 14.47 4.11
C GLY A 105 -6.02 15.61 3.32
N THR A 106 -5.89 16.75 3.96
CA THR A 106 -5.01 17.82 3.52
C THR A 106 -3.64 17.59 4.12
N SER A 107 -2.54 17.98 3.48
CA SER A 107 -1.22 17.74 4.03
C SER A 107 -1.04 18.46 5.38
N LEU A 108 0.03 18.16 6.09
CA LEU A 108 0.25 18.56 7.48
C LEU A 108 -0.11 20.00 7.77
N LYS A 109 -0.62 20.23 8.99
CA LYS A 109 -0.96 21.52 9.56
C LYS A 109 0.20 22.51 9.43
N THR A 110 0.08 23.45 8.53
CA THR A 110 1.00 24.57 8.39
C THR A 110 0.27 25.89 8.54
N ALA A 111 0.97 26.92 8.99
CA ALA A 111 0.41 28.24 9.15
C ALA A 111 -0.14 28.87 7.85
N ASN A 112 0.19 28.29 6.69
CA ASN A 112 -0.15 28.83 5.38
C ASN A 112 -1.33 28.13 4.72
N ARG A 113 -1.95 27.11 5.35
CA ARG A 113 -3.13 26.48 4.80
C ARG A 113 -4.38 27.26 5.15
N THR A 114 -5.27 27.37 4.16
CA THR A 114 -6.57 28.01 4.33
C THR A 114 -7.59 27.08 4.95
N THR A 115 -7.45 25.76 4.67
CA THR A 115 -8.35 24.72 5.18
C THR A 115 -7.56 23.58 5.84
N LEU A 116 -8.14 22.99 6.88
CA LEU A 116 -7.57 21.88 7.61
C LEU A 116 -8.57 20.72 7.64
N GLY A 117 -8.04 19.51 7.74
CA GLY A 117 -8.84 18.32 7.96
C GLY A 117 -9.13 17.55 6.68
N VAL A 118 -10.04 16.58 6.79
CA VAL A 118 -10.47 15.76 5.67
C VAL A 118 -11.44 16.54 4.81
N SER A 119 -11.08 16.72 3.54
CA SER A 119 -11.99 17.27 2.53
C SER A 119 -13.09 16.26 2.22
N VAL A 120 -14.32 16.72 2.16
CA VAL A 120 -15.50 15.99 1.67
C VAL A 120 -15.80 16.50 0.28
N VAL A 121 -15.66 15.68 -0.73
CA VAL A 121 -15.79 16.06 -2.14
C VAL A 121 -16.92 15.26 -2.77
N ASP A 122 -17.88 15.97 -3.37
CA ASP A 122 -18.89 15.35 -4.23
C ASP A 122 -18.25 15.09 -5.60
N ILE A 123 -18.19 13.82 -5.99
CA ILE A 123 -17.70 13.36 -7.29
C ILE A 123 -18.78 12.65 -8.10
N SER A 124 -20.06 12.86 -7.77
CA SER A 124 -21.19 12.29 -8.50
C SER A 124 -21.22 12.76 -9.95
N ASP A 125 -20.86 14.03 -10.19
CA ASP A 125 -20.53 14.54 -11.51
C ASP A 125 -19.00 14.54 -11.68
N THR A 126 -18.49 13.56 -12.41
CA THR A 126 -17.05 13.43 -12.64
C THR A 126 -16.44 14.60 -13.41
N ALA A 127 -17.23 15.35 -14.18
CA ALA A 127 -16.75 16.55 -14.88
C ALA A 127 -16.61 17.77 -13.95
N ASN A 128 -17.36 17.80 -12.86
CA ASN A 128 -17.42 18.92 -11.93
C ASN A 128 -17.30 18.48 -10.46
N PRO A 129 -16.19 17.82 -10.07
CA PRO A 129 -15.99 17.45 -8.67
C PRO A 129 -15.95 18.70 -7.79
N ALA A 130 -16.63 18.66 -6.64
CA ALA A 130 -16.80 19.84 -5.78
C ALA A 130 -16.42 19.56 -4.32
N VAL A 131 -15.47 20.32 -3.76
CA VAL A 131 -15.18 20.31 -2.32
C VAL A 131 -16.33 21.01 -1.59
N LEU A 132 -17.03 20.29 -0.73
CA LEU A 132 -18.22 20.76 -0.04
C LEU A 132 -17.96 21.18 1.40
N ASN A 133 -17.13 20.44 2.10
CA ASN A 133 -16.92 20.57 3.54
C ASN A 133 -15.57 20.00 3.95
N HIS A 134 -15.18 20.24 5.21
CA HIS A 134 -13.98 19.70 5.84
C HIS A 134 -14.32 19.14 7.22
N LEU A 135 -13.84 17.94 7.52
CA LEU A 135 -13.95 17.33 8.84
C LEU A 135 -12.71 17.73 9.65
N THR A 136 -12.92 18.42 10.76
CA THR A 136 -11.86 19.10 11.51
C THR A 136 -11.69 18.57 12.93
N THR A 137 -12.24 17.40 13.25
CA THR A 137 -11.90 16.71 14.51
C THR A 137 -10.44 16.28 14.48
N ILE A 138 -9.88 15.97 15.64
CA ILE A 138 -8.42 15.90 15.78
C ILE A 138 -7.77 14.82 14.90
N SER A 139 -8.41 13.64 14.73
CA SER A 139 -7.90 12.60 13.84
C SER A 139 -8.12 12.96 12.37
N MET A 140 -9.16 13.73 12.05
CA MET A 140 -9.43 14.18 10.69
C MET A 140 -8.53 15.35 10.26
N VAL A 141 -7.97 16.11 11.20
CA VAL A 141 -6.96 17.15 10.86
C VAL A 141 -5.66 16.53 10.39
N ASP A 142 -5.31 15.37 10.91
CA ASP A 142 -4.06 14.68 10.58
C ASP A 142 -4.28 13.16 10.48
N PRO A 143 -5.11 12.70 9.52
CA PRO A 143 -5.46 11.29 9.39
C PRO A 143 -4.30 10.46 8.83
N TRP A 144 -3.33 11.11 8.20
CA TRP A 144 -2.22 10.49 7.48
C TRP A 144 -2.71 9.41 6.52
N GLU A 145 -2.45 8.12 6.80
CA GLU A 145 -2.82 6.97 5.99
C GLU A 145 -3.89 6.07 6.65
N SER A 146 -4.58 6.60 7.65
CA SER A 146 -5.57 5.87 8.45
C SER A 146 -7.03 6.15 8.05
N LEU A 147 -7.26 7.03 7.07
CA LEU A 147 -8.61 7.37 6.63
C LEU A 147 -9.25 6.22 5.85
N LYS A 148 -10.28 5.58 6.42
CA LYS A 148 -10.92 4.39 5.85
C LYS A 148 -12.43 4.42 5.96
N VAL A 149 -13.10 3.96 4.91
CA VAL A 149 -14.53 3.70 4.88
C VAL A 149 -14.80 2.22 5.17
N ASN A 150 -15.74 1.92 6.06
CA ASN A 150 -16.37 0.62 6.16
C ASN A 150 -17.73 0.68 5.46
N VAL A 151 -17.82 0.09 4.28
CA VAL A 151 -19.04 0.12 3.45
C VAL A 151 -20.22 -0.60 4.11
N PRO A 152 -20.08 -1.81 4.68
CA PRO A 152 -21.21 -2.50 5.30
C PRO A 152 -21.87 -1.74 6.44
N ARG A 153 -21.10 -1.04 7.26
CA ARG A 153 -21.62 -0.24 8.39
C ARG A 153 -21.75 1.25 8.06
N GLN A 154 -21.37 1.66 6.85
CA GLN A 154 -21.48 3.05 6.40
C GLN A 154 -20.76 4.04 7.32
N LEU A 155 -19.53 3.69 7.69
CA LEU A 155 -18.69 4.43 8.62
C LEU A 155 -17.45 4.97 7.92
N LEU A 156 -17.04 6.19 8.29
CA LEU A 156 -15.75 6.76 7.97
C LEU A 156 -14.96 6.91 9.27
N ALA A 157 -13.72 6.45 9.29
CA ALA A 157 -12.86 6.63 10.46
C ALA A 157 -11.44 7.02 10.10
N ALA A 158 -10.77 7.66 11.05
CA ALA A 158 -9.33 7.89 11.04
C ALA A 158 -8.79 7.86 12.46
N VAL A 159 -7.49 7.57 12.60
CA VAL A 159 -6.76 7.71 13.85
C VAL A 159 -5.79 8.88 13.76
N ASN A 160 -5.47 9.48 14.91
CA ASN A 160 -4.55 10.60 14.95
C ASN A 160 -3.12 10.12 14.68
N ALA A 161 -2.51 10.62 13.62
CA ALA A 161 -1.11 10.32 13.28
C ALA A 161 -0.08 11.20 13.98
N ARG A 162 -0.50 12.15 14.79
CA ARG A 162 0.37 13.16 15.40
C ARG A 162 0.83 12.79 16.79
N ASN A 163 2.14 12.74 17.00
CA ASN A 163 2.74 12.55 18.31
C ASN A 163 2.36 13.67 19.30
N GLY A 164 1.85 13.29 20.48
CA GLY A 164 1.85 14.14 21.67
C GLY A 164 0.81 15.24 21.73
N ASN A 165 -0.24 15.20 20.95
CA ASN A 165 -1.30 16.23 21.03
C ASN A 165 -2.34 16.00 22.12
N GLY A 166 -2.28 14.87 22.85
CA GLY A 166 -3.18 14.59 23.98
C GLY A 166 -4.66 14.61 23.66
N GLY A 167 -5.03 14.36 22.40
CA GLY A 167 -6.41 14.41 21.92
C GLY A 167 -7.00 13.02 21.69
N PRO A 168 -8.22 13.00 21.10
CA PRO A 168 -8.85 11.75 20.64
C PRO A 168 -7.93 10.99 19.72
N GLU A 169 -7.91 9.66 19.87
CA GLU A 169 -7.06 8.78 19.08
C GLU A 169 -7.77 8.22 17.84
N ILE A 170 -9.11 8.14 17.89
CA ILE A 170 -9.95 7.74 16.77
C ILE A 170 -11.19 8.61 16.65
N ASP A 171 -11.48 9.02 15.44
CA ASP A 171 -12.73 9.68 15.08
C ASP A 171 -13.54 8.77 14.17
N ILE A 172 -14.84 8.62 14.46
CA ILE A 172 -15.77 7.80 13.67
C ILE A 172 -16.97 8.67 13.28
N TYR A 173 -17.29 8.63 12.00
CA TYR A 173 -18.42 9.34 11.39
C TYR A 173 -19.40 8.38 10.75
N ASP A 174 -20.68 8.68 10.86
CA ASP A 174 -21.76 8.08 10.08
C ASP A 174 -21.87 8.79 8.73
N ILE A 175 -21.82 8.02 7.65
CA ILE A 175 -21.97 8.50 6.27
C ILE A 175 -23.19 7.89 5.56
N SER A 176 -24.13 7.33 6.32
CA SER A 176 -25.25 6.53 5.81
C SER A 176 -26.36 7.34 5.15
N LEU A 177 -26.63 8.55 5.66
CA LEU A 177 -27.75 9.37 5.19
C LEU A 177 -27.39 10.23 3.97
N ASP A 178 -26.29 10.93 4.08
CA ASP A 178 -25.71 11.74 3.01
C ASP A 178 -24.19 11.73 3.18
N CYS A 179 -23.51 11.08 2.27
CA CYS A 179 -22.06 10.96 2.32
C CYS A 179 -21.34 12.31 2.19
N ARG A 180 -22.02 13.35 1.72
CA ARG A 180 -21.51 14.71 1.61
C ARG A 180 -21.58 15.49 2.93
N SER A 181 -22.29 14.93 3.94
CA SER A 181 -22.49 15.54 5.25
C SER A 181 -22.26 14.51 6.38
N PRO A 182 -21.02 13.98 6.55
CA PRO A 182 -20.71 13.01 7.59
C PRO A 182 -21.08 13.49 8.99
N GLN A 183 -21.70 12.62 9.80
CA GLN A 183 -22.13 12.94 11.16
C GLN A 183 -21.20 12.33 12.17
N LEU A 184 -20.59 13.12 13.05
CA LEU A 184 -19.68 12.65 14.09
C LEU A 184 -20.41 11.72 15.07
N LEU A 185 -19.93 10.49 15.23
CA LEU A 185 -20.41 9.52 16.21
C LEU A 185 -19.55 9.50 17.47
N SER A 186 -18.23 9.52 17.30
CA SER A 186 -17.28 9.58 18.40
C SER A 186 -15.97 10.21 17.99
N SER A 187 -15.31 10.86 18.96
CA SER A 187 -13.98 11.43 18.86
C SER A 187 -13.32 11.17 20.22
N LEU A 188 -12.74 9.98 20.38
CA LEU A 188 -12.36 9.45 21.68
C LEU A 188 -10.92 8.97 21.72
N ALA A 189 -10.28 9.23 22.87
CA ALA A 189 -9.06 8.53 23.23
C ALA A 189 -9.39 7.06 23.55
N VAL A 190 -8.79 6.14 22.82
CA VAL A 190 -8.97 4.70 23.02
C VAL A 190 -8.03 4.14 24.07
N GLY A 191 -7.86 4.85 25.16
CA GLY A 191 -7.25 4.34 26.38
C GLY A 191 -8.10 3.21 26.95
N LYS A 192 -7.62 2.53 27.99
CA LYS A 192 -8.44 1.53 28.67
C LYS A 192 -9.74 2.14 29.19
N ALA A 193 -10.83 1.47 28.87
CA ALA A 193 -12.19 1.86 29.28
C ALA A 193 -12.37 1.98 30.81
N ASP A 194 -11.53 1.33 31.59
CA ASP A 194 -11.56 1.33 33.06
C ASP A 194 -10.56 2.30 33.69
N GLY A 195 -9.81 3.05 32.91
CA GLY A 195 -8.77 3.94 33.42
C GLY A 195 -7.60 3.25 34.13
N SER A 196 -7.63 1.92 34.26
CA SER A 196 -6.74 1.18 35.17
C SER A 196 -5.43 0.77 34.56
N THR A 197 -5.16 1.13 33.34
CA THR A 197 -4.03 0.53 32.73
C THR A 197 -3.33 1.34 31.73
N GLY A 198 -2.29 1.69 32.04
CA GLY A 198 -0.99 1.86 31.48
C GLY A 198 -0.74 1.75 29.98
N ILE A 199 -1.76 1.72 29.16
CA ILE A 199 -1.63 2.17 27.79
C ILE A 199 -1.97 3.65 27.85
N PRO A 200 -0.97 4.50 27.66
CA PRO A 200 -1.23 5.92 27.59
C PRO A 200 -2.32 6.16 26.55
N ALA A 201 -3.16 7.14 26.76
CA ALA A 201 -4.13 7.66 25.81
C ALA A 201 -3.49 8.14 24.47
N THR A 202 -2.28 7.73 24.17
CA THR A 202 -1.44 8.16 23.06
C THR A 202 -1.07 6.97 22.19
N ILE A 203 -2.05 6.24 21.70
CA ILE A 203 -1.82 5.39 20.54
C ILE A 203 -1.84 6.32 19.34
N VAL A 204 -0.66 6.66 18.86
CA VAL A 204 -0.53 7.44 17.63
C VAL A 204 -0.59 6.48 16.47
N GLY A 205 -1.66 6.56 15.68
CA GLY A 205 -1.77 5.82 14.43
C GLY A 205 -0.93 6.45 13.33
N HIS A 206 -0.57 5.65 12.34
CA HIS A 206 -0.02 6.11 11.07
C HIS A 206 -0.87 5.61 9.93
N GLU A 207 -1.02 4.31 9.81
CA GLU A 207 -1.95 3.69 8.89
C GLU A 207 -2.97 2.82 9.65
N GLY A 208 -4.12 2.58 9.05
CA GLY A 208 -5.15 1.75 9.63
C GLY A 208 -6.07 1.12 8.60
N ASN A 209 -6.86 0.14 9.03
CA ASN A 209 -7.88 -0.49 8.21
C ASN A 209 -8.96 -1.15 9.07
N TRP A 210 -10.16 -1.27 8.51
CA TRP A 210 -11.26 -2.01 9.11
C TRP A 210 -11.11 -3.52 8.91
N ALA A 211 -11.53 -4.32 9.91
CA ALA A 211 -12.02 -5.65 9.60
C ALA A 211 -13.25 -5.53 8.68
N PRO A 212 -13.51 -6.50 7.79
CA PRO A 212 -14.60 -6.38 6.81
C PRO A 212 -15.98 -6.17 7.43
N ASP A 213 -16.23 -6.75 8.60
CA ASP A 213 -17.48 -6.59 9.37
C ASP A 213 -17.63 -5.22 10.04
N GLY A 214 -16.57 -4.40 10.06
CA GLY A 214 -16.55 -3.10 10.72
C GLY A 214 -16.61 -3.12 12.23
N LEU A 215 -16.45 -4.30 12.86
CA LEU A 215 -16.47 -4.43 14.31
C LEU A 215 -15.10 -4.20 14.95
N THR A 216 -14.04 -4.23 14.17
CA THR A 216 -12.67 -3.95 14.60
C THR A 216 -11.99 -2.99 13.65
N TYR A 217 -11.31 -1.97 14.17
CA TYR A 217 -10.40 -1.12 13.44
C TYR A 217 -8.97 -1.47 13.87
N TYR A 218 -8.13 -1.83 12.91
CA TYR A 218 -6.71 -2.12 13.13
C TYR A 218 -5.85 -0.93 12.72
N GLY A 219 -4.73 -0.73 13.39
CA GLY A 219 -3.78 0.31 13.01
C GLY A 219 -2.33 -0.05 13.33
N GLY A 220 -1.43 0.66 12.67
CA GLY A 220 0.01 0.60 12.89
C GLY A 220 0.53 1.92 13.43
N ASP A 221 1.33 1.87 14.50
CA ASP A 221 2.02 3.00 15.11
C ASP A 221 3.52 2.92 14.82
N LEU A 222 4.03 3.81 13.99
CA LEU A 222 5.45 3.88 13.65
C LEU A 222 6.32 4.48 14.74
N ARG A 223 5.77 5.28 15.64
CA ARG A 223 6.52 6.34 16.35
C ARG A 223 6.68 6.10 17.83
N THR A 224 5.66 5.56 18.50
CA THR A 224 5.68 5.46 19.96
C THR A 224 6.16 4.11 20.45
N GLY A 225 7.07 4.09 21.40
CA GLY A 225 7.50 2.88 22.10
C GLY A 225 8.12 1.79 21.26
N GLY A 226 8.65 2.14 20.06
CA GLY A 226 9.28 1.19 19.14
C GLY A 226 8.31 0.46 18.21
N GLY A 227 7.20 1.11 17.91
CA GLY A 227 6.21 0.67 16.93
C GLY A 227 5.36 -0.52 17.38
N ARG A 228 4.06 -0.43 17.21
CA ARG A 228 3.10 -1.50 17.55
C ARG A 228 1.96 -1.52 16.58
N TYR A 229 1.42 -2.71 16.31
CA TYR A 229 0.07 -2.86 15.80
C TYR A 229 -0.93 -2.86 16.95
N TYR A 230 -2.15 -2.41 16.68
CA TYR A 230 -3.23 -2.40 17.64
C TYR A 230 -4.57 -2.73 16.99
N ALA A 231 -5.52 -3.17 17.80
CA ALA A 231 -6.90 -3.44 17.43
C ALA A 231 -7.85 -2.67 18.36
N ILE A 232 -8.81 -1.97 17.77
CA ILE A 232 -9.83 -1.18 18.46
C ILE A 232 -11.18 -1.86 18.23
N ASP A 233 -11.90 -2.18 19.31
CA ASP A 233 -13.28 -2.62 19.26
C ASP A 233 -14.18 -1.44 18.89
N THR A 234 -14.87 -1.57 17.78
CA THR A 234 -15.83 -0.61 17.26
C THR A 234 -17.24 -1.20 17.19
N THR A 235 -17.51 -2.25 17.95
CA THR A 235 -18.87 -2.82 18.10
C THR A 235 -19.86 -1.73 18.53
N ASP A 236 -19.51 -0.98 19.57
CA ASP A 236 -20.15 0.29 19.89
C ASP A 236 -19.30 1.45 19.33
N VAL A 237 -19.72 1.98 18.19
CA VAL A 237 -19.00 3.08 17.51
C VAL A 237 -18.96 4.38 18.30
N ARG A 238 -19.81 4.52 19.31
CA ARG A 238 -19.83 5.71 20.18
C ARG A 238 -18.85 5.59 21.34
N ASN A 239 -18.44 4.35 21.67
CA ASN A 239 -17.50 4.04 22.74
C ASN A 239 -16.44 3.02 22.30
N PRO A 240 -15.60 3.34 21.30
CA PRO A 240 -14.55 2.44 20.84
C PRO A 240 -13.56 2.15 21.95
N LYS A 241 -13.04 0.90 22.01
CA LYS A 241 -12.15 0.42 23.05
C LYS A 241 -10.95 -0.30 22.48
N LEU A 242 -9.79 -0.14 23.12
CA LEU A 242 -8.62 -0.93 22.75
C LEU A 242 -8.81 -2.40 23.16
N LEU A 243 -8.63 -3.33 22.19
CA LEU A 243 -8.66 -4.78 22.41
C LEU A 243 -7.29 -5.37 22.67
N ALA A 244 -6.34 -5.02 21.82
CA ALA A 244 -5.00 -5.57 21.84
C ALA A 244 -4.00 -4.64 21.18
N PHE A 245 -2.72 -4.83 21.51
CA PHE A 245 -1.61 -4.29 20.73
C PHE A 245 -0.43 -5.24 20.83
N TRP A 246 0.37 -5.31 19.77
CA TRP A 246 1.53 -6.21 19.68
C TRP A 246 2.63 -5.61 18.83
N LYS A 247 3.85 -6.10 19.03
CA LYS A 247 4.99 -5.72 18.20
C LYS A 247 5.17 -6.72 17.07
N PRO A 248 5.55 -6.27 15.85
CA PRO A 248 6.02 -7.19 14.83
C PRO A 248 7.31 -7.89 15.27
N SER A 249 7.55 -9.08 14.74
CA SER A 249 8.76 -9.87 15.04
C SER A 249 10.01 -9.24 14.46
N VAL A 250 9.87 -8.49 13.36
CA VAL A 250 10.94 -7.79 12.65
C VAL A 250 10.47 -6.40 12.26
N ALA A 251 11.40 -5.46 12.14
CA ALA A 251 11.13 -4.09 11.69
C ALA A 251 10.08 -3.33 12.54
N ILE A 252 9.37 -2.40 11.94
CA ILE A 252 8.32 -1.61 12.58
C ILE A 252 6.98 -1.80 11.84
N PRO A 253 5.84 -1.55 12.49
CA PRO A 253 4.54 -1.63 11.83
C PRO A 253 4.33 -0.47 10.87
N HIS A 254 3.50 -0.72 9.85
CA HIS A 254 2.96 0.31 8.97
C HIS A 254 1.56 -0.11 8.54
N GLY A 255 1.33 -0.38 7.25
CA GLY A 255 0.06 -0.76 6.72
C GLY A 255 -0.34 -2.21 6.99
N LEU A 256 -1.58 -2.49 6.70
CA LEU A 256 -2.18 -3.81 6.92
C LEU A 256 -3.44 -4.03 6.10
N SER A 257 -3.81 -5.27 5.98
CA SER A 257 -5.15 -5.68 5.54
C SER A 257 -5.61 -6.92 6.29
N VAL A 258 -6.89 -7.22 6.16
CA VAL A 258 -7.54 -8.33 6.85
C VAL A 258 -8.29 -9.17 5.82
N SER A 259 -8.28 -10.49 5.97
CA SER A 259 -9.07 -11.42 5.14
C SER A 259 -10.58 -11.15 5.25
N ASP A 260 -11.34 -11.61 4.25
CA ASP A 260 -12.78 -11.38 4.18
C ASP A 260 -13.56 -11.93 5.40
N ASP A 261 -13.05 -12.98 6.03
CA ASP A 261 -13.62 -13.56 7.24
C ASP A 261 -13.14 -12.89 8.54
N GLY A 262 -12.21 -11.95 8.45
CA GLY A 262 -11.64 -11.24 9.59
C GLY A 262 -10.60 -12.02 10.40
N MET A 263 -10.33 -13.29 10.04
CA MET A 263 -9.53 -14.18 10.89
C MET A 263 -8.03 -14.13 10.61
N THR A 264 -7.63 -13.68 9.42
CA THR A 264 -6.22 -13.58 9.02
C THR A 264 -5.85 -12.15 8.73
N GLY A 265 -4.73 -11.71 9.31
CA GLY A 265 -4.17 -10.39 9.06
C GLY A 265 -2.92 -10.46 8.18
N PHE A 266 -2.84 -9.59 7.18
CA PHE A 266 -1.70 -9.40 6.30
C PHE A 266 -1.06 -8.06 6.63
N PHE A 267 -0.05 -8.08 7.46
CA PHE A 267 0.59 -6.90 8.04
C PHE A 267 1.96 -6.69 7.43
N VAL A 268 2.41 -5.47 7.35
CA VAL A 268 3.71 -5.19 6.76
C VAL A 268 4.80 -5.12 7.83
N ALA A 269 5.99 -5.57 7.51
CA ALA A 269 7.21 -5.25 8.24
C ALA A 269 7.90 -4.11 7.51
N GLN A 270 7.72 -2.88 7.98
CA GLN A 270 8.39 -1.72 7.39
C GLN A 270 9.86 -1.71 7.79
N GLY A 271 10.68 -2.31 6.96
CA GLY A 271 12.10 -2.50 7.20
C GLY A 271 12.95 -2.20 5.97
N GLY A 272 14.15 -2.73 5.98
CA GLY A 272 15.09 -2.62 4.87
C GLY A 272 16.40 -3.31 5.20
N THR A 273 17.21 -3.56 4.18
CA THR A 273 18.54 -4.16 4.35
C THR A 273 19.58 -3.07 4.11
N PRO A 274 20.55 -2.84 5.02
CA PRO A 274 21.60 -1.87 4.77
C PRO A 274 22.30 -2.09 3.43
N ILE A 275 22.60 -1.01 2.72
CA ILE A 275 23.22 -1.07 1.36
C ILE A 275 24.43 -2.02 1.31
N ALA A 276 25.33 -1.93 2.28
CA ALA A 276 26.53 -2.77 2.36
C ALA A 276 26.22 -4.28 2.54
N SER A 277 24.98 -4.62 2.90
CA SER A 277 24.53 -5.98 3.17
C SER A 277 23.53 -6.53 2.14
N LEU A 278 23.18 -5.75 1.12
CA LEU A 278 22.17 -6.15 0.14
C LEU A 278 22.50 -7.48 -0.54
N THR A 279 23.74 -7.65 -0.95
CA THR A 279 24.23 -8.86 -1.63
C THR A 279 24.76 -9.92 -0.70
N ASN A 280 24.81 -9.67 0.62
CA ASN A 280 25.27 -10.64 1.59
C ASN A 280 24.16 -11.64 1.97
N PRO A 281 24.24 -12.93 1.58
CA PRO A 281 23.19 -13.92 1.88
C PRO A 281 23.05 -14.23 3.38
N ALA A 282 24.09 -13.96 4.19
CA ALA A 282 24.06 -14.20 5.64
C ALA A 282 23.25 -13.16 6.42
N VAL A 283 22.92 -12.01 5.80
CA VAL A 283 22.09 -10.99 6.42
C VAL A 283 20.64 -11.22 5.99
N ALA A 284 19.78 -11.54 6.95
CA ALA A 284 18.36 -11.74 6.70
C ALA A 284 17.67 -10.40 6.33
N PRO A 285 16.71 -10.41 5.39
CA PRO A 285 15.87 -9.25 5.13
C PRO A 285 14.94 -8.96 6.33
N THR A 286 14.54 -7.70 6.46
CA THR A 286 13.59 -7.27 7.50
C THR A 286 12.36 -6.56 6.91
N ASN A 287 12.28 -6.44 5.59
CA ASN A 287 11.17 -5.79 4.89
C ASN A 287 10.25 -6.84 4.27
N GLY A 288 8.94 -6.66 4.38
CA GLY A 288 7.98 -7.54 3.73
C GLY A 288 6.69 -7.81 4.47
N LEU A 289 6.14 -8.99 4.23
CA LEU A 289 4.85 -9.47 4.74
C LEU A 289 5.01 -10.26 6.04
N LEU A 290 4.16 -9.96 7.02
CA LEU A 290 3.91 -10.78 8.21
C LEU A 290 2.43 -11.20 8.21
N VAL A 291 2.17 -12.47 8.47
CA VAL A 291 0.81 -13.00 8.54
C VAL A 291 0.47 -13.37 9.98
N TYR A 292 -0.66 -12.87 10.47
CA TYR A 292 -1.14 -13.07 11.83
C TYR A 292 -2.48 -13.78 11.87
N ASP A 293 -2.67 -14.61 12.90
CA ASP A 293 -3.98 -15.13 13.29
C ASP A 293 -4.68 -14.09 14.16
N LEU A 294 -5.81 -13.56 13.67
CA LEU A 294 -6.63 -12.55 14.34
C LEU A 294 -7.88 -13.16 15.01
N SER A 295 -8.04 -14.47 14.98
CA SER A 295 -9.26 -15.17 15.42
C SER A 295 -9.64 -14.84 16.86
N GLN A 296 -8.67 -14.68 17.76
CA GLN A 296 -8.96 -14.35 19.16
C GLN A 296 -9.47 -12.91 19.32
N ILE A 297 -8.96 -11.96 18.52
CA ILE A 297 -9.48 -10.59 18.47
C ILE A 297 -10.90 -10.61 17.91
N GLN A 298 -11.08 -11.26 16.77
CA GLN A 298 -12.36 -11.30 16.07
C GLN A 298 -13.46 -11.96 16.89
N ASN A 299 -13.13 -13.00 17.66
CA ASN A 299 -14.03 -13.67 18.59
C ASN A 299 -14.13 -13.00 19.97
N ARG A 300 -13.52 -11.83 20.17
CA ARG A 300 -13.58 -11.05 21.42
C ARG A 300 -13.14 -11.84 22.66
N LEU A 301 -12.13 -12.71 22.51
CA LEU A 301 -11.62 -13.46 23.66
C LEU A 301 -10.94 -12.50 24.67
N PRO A 302 -11.02 -12.80 25.97
CA PRO A 302 -10.30 -12.03 26.98
C PRO A 302 -8.78 -12.12 26.76
N ASN A 303 -8.08 -10.97 26.78
CA ASN A 303 -6.63 -10.88 26.57
C ASN A 303 -6.16 -11.62 25.29
N PRO A 304 -6.69 -11.26 24.12
CA PRO A 304 -6.46 -12.00 22.89
C PRO A 304 -4.97 -12.00 22.52
N GLN A 305 -4.48 -13.16 22.12
CA GLN A 305 -3.15 -13.34 21.57
C GLN A 305 -3.21 -13.20 20.05
N VAL A 306 -2.14 -12.67 19.45
CA VAL A 306 -2.03 -12.43 18.01
C VAL A 306 -0.77 -13.14 17.49
N PRO A 307 -0.82 -14.48 17.34
CA PRO A 307 0.33 -15.23 16.88
C PRO A 307 0.65 -14.94 15.42
N GLN A 308 1.93 -14.73 15.13
CA GLN A 308 2.42 -14.73 13.75
C GLN A 308 2.42 -16.15 13.23
N ILE A 309 1.76 -16.38 12.08
CA ILE A 309 1.58 -17.71 11.47
C ILE A 309 2.33 -17.88 10.15
N GLY A 310 2.80 -16.79 9.54
CA GLY A 310 3.55 -16.82 8.29
C GLY A 310 4.34 -15.53 8.07
N GLN A 311 5.24 -15.57 7.10
CA GLN A 311 5.97 -14.38 6.63
C GLN A 311 6.57 -14.59 5.25
N LEU A 312 6.82 -13.49 4.55
CA LEU A 312 7.63 -13.43 3.34
C LEU A 312 8.42 -12.12 3.34
N LEU A 313 9.75 -12.20 3.41
CA LEU A 313 10.63 -11.03 3.51
C LEU A 313 11.59 -10.97 2.31
N TRP A 314 12.01 -9.75 1.92
CA TRP A 314 12.88 -9.53 0.76
C TRP A 314 13.86 -8.37 0.96
N LYS A 315 14.91 -8.31 0.09
CA LYS A 315 15.95 -7.27 0.07
C LYS A 315 15.79 -6.26 -1.06
N ASP A 316 14.98 -6.58 -2.06
CA ASP A 316 14.78 -5.81 -3.27
C ASP A 316 13.69 -4.73 -3.15
N GLY A 317 13.45 -4.31 -1.93
CA GLY A 317 12.57 -3.24 -1.51
C GLY A 317 12.80 -2.92 -0.04
N SER A 318 12.28 -1.80 0.39
CA SER A 318 12.27 -1.33 1.78
C SER A 318 11.01 -0.53 2.06
N ASN A 319 10.78 -0.25 3.32
CA ASN A 319 9.62 0.52 3.75
C ASN A 319 8.32 -0.06 3.19
N ALA A 320 8.05 -1.32 3.52
CA ALA A 320 6.79 -1.97 3.18
C ALA A 320 5.61 -1.10 3.62
N GLN A 321 4.69 -0.85 2.69
CA GLN A 321 3.66 0.17 2.84
C GLN A 321 2.31 -0.45 3.19
N HIS A 322 1.69 -1.21 2.28
CA HIS A 322 0.39 -1.84 2.53
C HIS A 322 0.21 -3.13 1.74
N SER A 323 -0.91 -3.81 2.02
CA SER A 323 -1.30 -5.04 1.34
C SER A 323 -2.80 -5.03 1.00
N ILE A 324 -3.20 -5.79 -0.03
CA ILE A 324 -4.59 -5.91 -0.48
C ILE A 324 -4.85 -7.38 -0.81
N PRO A 325 -5.64 -8.12 0.01
CA PRO A 325 -6.06 -9.47 -0.36
C PRO A 325 -7.07 -9.42 -1.51
N VAL A 326 -6.84 -10.23 -2.53
CA VAL A 326 -7.64 -10.28 -3.76
C VAL A 326 -7.79 -11.70 -4.26
N LYS A 327 -8.77 -11.93 -5.14
CA LYS A 327 -8.83 -13.14 -5.97
C LYS A 327 -8.59 -12.77 -7.43
N ILE A 328 -7.70 -13.48 -8.09
CA ILE A 328 -7.47 -13.38 -9.54
C ILE A 328 -7.76 -14.74 -10.16
N GLY A 329 -8.70 -14.81 -11.08
CA GLY A 329 -9.13 -16.09 -11.66
C GLY A 329 -9.58 -17.12 -10.60
N GLY A 330 -10.18 -16.65 -9.51
CA GLY A 330 -10.66 -17.47 -8.39
C GLY A 330 -9.60 -17.91 -7.37
N LYS A 331 -8.30 -17.65 -7.61
CA LYS A 331 -7.21 -17.97 -6.67
C LYS A 331 -6.92 -16.78 -5.73
N PRO A 332 -6.58 -17.04 -4.46
CA PRO A 332 -6.25 -16.00 -3.51
C PRO A 332 -4.82 -15.48 -3.71
N TYR A 333 -4.71 -14.17 -3.84
CA TYR A 333 -3.43 -13.45 -3.92
C TYR A 333 -3.44 -12.26 -2.97
N LEU A 334 -2.25 -11.73 -2.72
CA LEU A 334 -2.04 -10.49 -2.02
C LEU A 334 -1.28 -9.53 -2.94
N ILE A 335 -1.86 -8.39 -3.24
CA ILE A 335 -1.10 -7.26 -3.78
C ILE A 335 -0.34 -6.65 -2.61
N PHE A 336 0.95 -6.45 -2.77
CA PHE A 336 1.81 -5.89 -1.73
C PHE A 336 2.63 -4.74 -2.31
N VAL A 337 2.84 -3.69 -1.54
CA VAL A 337 3.49 -2.47 -2.00
C VAL A 337 4.60 -2.05 -1.03
N ASP A 338 5.74 -1.70 -1.58
CA ASP A 338 6.82 -0.98 -0.88
C ASP A 338 6.79 0.51 -1.28
N GLU A 339 7.36 1.38 -0.45
CA GLU A 339 7.61 2.79 -0.75
C GLU A 339 9.10 3.15 -0.80
N GLY A 340 9.97 2.18 -0.61
CA GLY A 340 11.41 2.29 -0.77
C GLY A 340 11.97 1.23 -1.72
N GLY A 341 12.98 1.58 -2.50
CA GLY A 341 13.76 0.63 -3.29
C GLY A 341 14.69 -0.22 -2.40
N SER A 342 15.61 -0.97 -3.00
CA SER A 342 16.55 -1.79 -2.25
C SER A 342 17.42 -0.93 -1.33
N GLY A 343 17.63 -1.38 -0.11
CA GLY A 343 18.40 -0.65 0.89
C GLY A 343 17.59 -0.26 2.12
N THR A 344 17.90 0.88 2.66
CA THR A 344 17.14 1.56 3.71
C THR A 344 16.85 2.98 3.27
N GLY A 345 15.64 3.46 3.49
CA GLY A 345 15.22 4.82 3.16
C GLY A 345 13.97 4.86 2.28
N LEU A 346 13.42 6.06 2.14
CA LEU A 346 12.15 6.35 1.47
C LEU A 346 12.41 6.82 0.03
N SER A 347 12.94 5.97 -0.84
CA SER A 347 13.29 6.33 -2.23
C SER A 347 14.11 7.62 -2.34
N SER A 348 15.03 7.81 -1.42
CA SER A 348 15.96 8.96 -1.44
C SER A 348 17.02 8.80 -2.53
N VAL A 349 17.63 9.90 -2.92
CA VAL A 349 18.75 9.90 -3.89
C VAL A 349 19.90 9.01 -3.41
N SER A 350 20.26 9.07 -2.13
CA SER A 350 21.34 8.26 -1.57
C SER A 350 20.98 6.77 -1.55
N GLN A 351 19.74 6.42 -1.22
CA GLN A 351 19.26 5.03 -1.24
C GLN A 351 19.27 4.49 -2.67
N ALA A 352 18.71 5.22 -3.65
CA ALA A 352 18.70 4.80 -5.05
C ALA A 352 20.12 4.65 -5.61
N THR A 353 21.04 5.58 -5.29
CA THR A 353 22.45 5.49 -5.69
C THR A 353 23.12 4.23 -5.12
N GLY A 354 22.89 3.95 -3.85
CA GLY A 354 23.44 2.75 -3.18
C GLY A 354 22.85 1.45 -3.75
N ALA A 355 21.56 1.40 -4.01
CA ALA A 355 20.90 0.26 -4.64
C ALA A 355 21.49 0.00 -6.05
N CYS A 356 21.64 1.05 -6.87
CA CYS A 356 22.27 0.96 -8.18
C CYS A 356 23.73 0.43 -8.11
N ALA A 357 24.51 0.91 -7.16
CA ALA A 357 25.88 0.43 -6.94
C ALA A 357 25.93 -1.05 -6.53
N ALA A 358 24.91 -1.51 -5.80
CA ALA A 358 24.75 -2.91 -5.41
C ALA A 358 24.10 -3.78 -6.51
N SER A 359 23.82 -3.24 -7.69
CA SER A 359 23.08 -3.91 -8.76
C SER A 359 21.69 -4.41 -8.33
N MET A 360 20.97 -3.60 -7.55
CA MET A 360 19.65 -3.86 -7.03
C MET A 360 18.66 -2.77 -7.48
N PRO A 361 17.33 -3.04 -7.46
CA PRO A 361 16.32 -2.06 -7.86
C PRO A 361 16.40 -0.76 -7.05
N PRO A 362 16.48 0.40 -7.72
CA PRO A 362 16.60 1.68 -7.03
C PRO A 362 15.29 2.22 -6.44
N PHE A 363 14.13 1.80 -6.98
CA PHE A 363 12.82 2.33 -6.59
C PHE A 363 11.84 1.23 -6.22
N PRO A 364 10.82 1.53 -5.40
CA PRO A 364 9.81 0.58 -4.96
C PRO A 364 8.91 0.12 -6.12
N MET A 365 8.29 -1.04 -5.91
CA MET A 365 7.38 -1.67 -6.86
C MET A 365 6.27 -2.41 -6.13
N ALA A 366 5.17 -2.66 -6.81
CA ALA A 366 4.14 -3.57 -6.32
C ALA A 366 4.54 -5.03 -6.57
N ARG A 367 3.98 -5.95 -5.77
CA ARG A 367 4.17 -7.39 -5.86
C ARG A 367 2.85 -8.12 -5.86
N ILE A 368 2.80 -9.26 -6.53
CA ILE A 368 1.70 -10.23 -6.44
C ILE A 368 2.24 -11.45 -5.71
N ILE A 369 1.61 -11.79 -4.60
CA ILE A 369 2.02 -12.87 -3.70
C ILE A 369 0.89 -13.90 -3.65
N ASP A 370 1.17 -15.17 -3.88
CA ASP A 370 0.23 -16.27 -3.67
C ASP A 370 0.07 -16.52 -2.17
N ILE A 371 -1.16 -16.45 -1.70
CA ILE A 371 -1.55 -16.69 -0.31
C ILE A 371 -2.50 -17.90 -0.17
N SER A 372 -2.46 -18.83 -1.11
CA SER A 372 -3.22 -20.09 -1.00
C SER A 372 -2.84 -20.88 0.25
N ASP A 373 -1.60 -20.80 0.67
CA ASP A 373 -1.13 -21.17 2.01
C ASP A 373 -0.61 -19.92 2.73
N VAL A 374 -1.42 -19.37 3.61
CA VAL A 374 -1.08 -18.17 4.38
C VAL A 374 0.12 -18.36 5.33
N ARG A 375 0.49 -19.63 5.64
CA ARG A 375 1.67 -19.94 6.45
C ARG A 375 2.95 -19.88 5.64
N ASN A 376 2.87 -20.12 4.33
CA ASN A 376 3.98 -20.16 3.39
C ASN A 376 3.67 -19.32 2.14
N PRO A 377 3.46 -17.99 2.28
CA PRO A 377 3.17 -17.14 1.13
C PRO A 377 4.36 -17.10 0.17
N THR A 378 4.08 -17.08 -1.14
CA THR A 378 5.11 -17.12 -2.18
C THR A 378 4.98 -15.98 -3.17
N LEU A 379 6.11 -15.39 -3.59
CA LEU A 379 6.14 -14.33 -4.58
C LEU A 379 5.82 -14.91 -5.98
N VAL A 380 4.83 -14.33 -6.65
CA VAL A 380 4.43 -14.69 -8.02
C VAL A 380 5.01 -13.73 -9.04
N ALA A 381 4.85 -12.42 -8.81
CA ALA A 381 5.31 -11.40 -9.75
C ALA A 381 5.73 -10.11 -9.03
N ARG A 382 6.59 -9.37 -9.72
CA ARG A 382 6.92 -7.97 -9.44
C ARG A 382 6.38 -7.10 -10.56
N VAL A 383 5.60 -6.09 -10.22
CA VAL A 383 5.08 -5.12 -11.18
C VAL A 383 6.14 -4.05 -11.38
N THR A 384 7.13 -4.36 -12.21
CA THR A 384 8.35 -3.59 -12.41
C THR A 384 8.21 -2.69 -13.62
N GLN A 385 8.55 -1.41 -13.49
CA GLN A 385 8.72 -0.48 -14.61
C GLN A 385 10.19 -0.40 -15.04
N GLU A 386 10.47 0.20 -16.19
CA GLU A 386 11.86 0.34 -16.66
C GLU A 386 12.73 1.12 -15.68
N ILE A 387 12.17 2.15 -15.01
CA ILE A 387 12.90 2.91 -13.98
C ILE A 387 13.35 2.05 -12.78
N ASN A 388 12.67 0.93 -12.50
CA ASN A 388 13.03 0.02 -11.41
C ASN A 388 14.23 -0.87 -11.77
N THR A 389 14.61 -0.94 -13.04
CA THR A 389 15.67 -1.84 -13.48
C THR A 389 17.07 -1.27 -13.23
N VAL A 390 18.03 -2.13 -12.92
CA VAL A 390 19.44 -1.75 -12.74
C VAL A 390 20.01 -1.10 -14.00
N LYS A 391 19.55 -1.52 -15.19
CA LYS A 391 19.97 -0.93 -16.48
C LYS A 391 19.61 0.54 -16.60
N ALA A 392 18.54 0.97 -15.95
CA ALA A 392 18.08 2.36 -15.98
C ALA A 392 18.88 3.30 -15.07
N CYS A 393 19.68 2.79 -14.14
CA CYS A 393 20.37 3.58 -13.12
C CYS A 393 21.11 4.80 -13.66
N LYS A 394 21.85 4.64 -14.76
CA LYS A 394 22.60 5.75 -15.39
C LYS A 394 21.70 6.88 -15.92
N LEU A 395 20.46 6.56 -16.28
CA LEU A 395 19.48 7.50 -16.83
C LEU A 395 18.66 8.16 -15.74
N VAL A 396 18.26 7.40 -14.70
CA VAL A 396 17.34 7.90 -13.67
C VAL A 396 18.02 8.62 -12.51
N LEU A 397 19.26 8.26 -12.15
CA LEU A 397 19.97 8.94 -11.06
C LEU A 397 20.21 10.44 -11.31
N PRO A 398 20.59 10.90 -12.52
CA PRO A 398 20.67 12.32 -12.78
C PRO A 398 19.33 13.05 -12.63
N ASP A 399 18.21 12.39 -12.95
CA ASP A 399 16.88 13.00 -12.86
C ASP A 399 16.46 13.33 -11.44
N ILE A 400 16.88 12.54 -10.48
CA ILE A 400 16.48 12.72 -9.06
C ILE A 400 17.47 13.59 -8.27
N THR A 401 18.54 14.07 -8.90
CA THR A 401 19.51 14.94 -8.25
C THR A 401 18.84 16.22 -7.72
N GLY A 402 19.07 16.53 -6.45
CA GLY A 402 18.47 17.69 -5.78
C GLY A 402 17.10 17.42 -5.16
N LEU A 403 16.50 16.22 -5.36
CA LEU A 403 15.33 15.77 -4.61
C LEU A 403 15.76 15.15 -3.28
N SER A 404 14.82 15.01 -2.34
CA SER A 404 15.10 14.44 -1.01
C SER A 404 14.57 13.02 -0.88
N LEU A 405 13.26 12.85 -0.76
CA LEU A 405 12.57 11.59 -0.52
C LEU A 405 11.53 11.33 -1.61
N PHE A 406 11.03 10.11 -1.70
CA PHE A 406 9.88 9.73 -2.55
C PHE A 406 10.05 10.18 -4.01
N THR A 407 11.21 9.86 -4.58
CA THR A 407 11.55 10.33 -5.93
C THR A 407 10.73 9.65 -7.01
N TYR A 408 10.70 8.32 -7.03
CA TYR A 408 9.93 7.48 -7.93
C TYR A 408 9.39 6.25 -7.22
N GLY A 409 8.44 5.57 -7.86
CA GLY A 409 7.92 4.27 -7.48
C GLY A 409 6.56 4.32 -6.78
N THR A 410 6.09 3.16 -6.41
CA THR A 410 4.75 2.94 -5.83
C THR A 410 4.60 3.53 -4.44
N HIS A 411 3.36 3.93 -4.12
CA HIS A 411 2.94 4.23 -2.75
C HIS A 411 1.63 3.50 -2.43
N TYR A 412 0.48 3.94 -2.95
CA TYR A 412 -0.77 3.22 -2.79
C TYR A 412 -1.25 2.59 -4.10
N CYS A 413 -1.74 1.36 -4.00
CA CYS A 413 -2.43 0.67 -5.09
C CYS A 413 -3.87 0.34 -4.69
N SER A 414 -4.69 0.08 -5.69
CA SER A 414 -6.05 -0.43 -5.56
C SER A 414 -6.35 -1.39 -6.70
N VAL A 415 -7.39 -2.18 -6.54
CA VAL A 415 -7.91 -3.06 -7.60
C VAL A 415 -9.36 -2.69 -7.90
N ASP A 416 -9.81 -3.02 -9.11
CA ASP A 416 -11.19 -2.82 -9.55
C ASP A 416 -12.21 -3.64 -8.74
N ASN A 417 -11.87 -4.87 -8.41
CA ASN A 417 -12.73 -5.77 -7.63
C ASN A 417 -11.88 -6.78 -6.84
N LYS A 418 -11.98 -6.77 -5.52
CA LYS A 418 -11.21 -7.69 -4.67
C LYS A 418 -11.58 -9.17 -4.85
N GLN A 419 -12.83 -9.49 -5.23
CA GLN A 419 -13.29 -10.87 -5.40
C GLN A 419 -13.00 -11.43 -6.79
N ASN A 420 -12.74 -10.56 -7.78
CA ASN A 420 -12.34 -10.95 -9.13
C ASN A 420 -11.49 -9.81 -9.73
N ALA A 421 -10.29 -9.65 -9.22
CA ALA A 421 -9.41 -8.55 -9.63
C ALA A 421 -8.91 -8.76 -11.06
N THR A 422 -9.14 -7.77 -11.90
CA THR A 422 -8.67 -7.73 -13.28
C THR A 422 -7.64 -6.64 -13.49
N THR A 423 -7.68 -5.60 -12.68
CA THR A 423 -6.94 -4.36 -12.87
C THR A 423 -6.31 -3.89 -11.56
N LEU A 424 -5.04 -3.55 -11.63
CA LEU A 424 -4.29 -2.90 -10.57
C LEU A 424 -4.00 -1.46 -10.97
N ALA A 425 -4.35 -0.50 -10.13
CA ALA A 425 -4.01 0.90 -10.35
C ALA A 425 -3.23 1.44 -9.15
N CYS A 426 -2.14 2.15 -9.40
CA CYS A 426 -1.22 2.63 -8.37
C CYS A 426 -0.90 4.11 -8.53
N GLY A 427 -0.88 4.84 -7.43
CA GLY A 427 -0.21 6.11 -7.32
C GLY A 427 1.31 5.90 -7.19
N GLN A 428 2.10 6.61 -7.97
CA GLN A 428 3.54 6.38 -8.08
C GLN A 428 4.36 7.67 -8.02
N PHE A 429 4.22 8.41 -6.94
CA PHE A 429 4.97 9.66 -6.72
C PHE A 429 5.13 10.50 -8.00
N ASN A 430 6.36 10.85 -8.39
CA ASN A 430 6.64 11.65 -9.59
C ASN A 430 6.30 10.92 -10.92
N SER A 431 6.02 9.61 -10.88
CA SER A 431 5.61 8.84 -12.07
C SER A 431 4.10 8.94 -12.36
N GLY A 432 3.34 9.65 -11.51
CA GLY A 432 1.90 9.83 -11.66
C GLY A 432 1.11 8.57 -11.30
N ILE A 433 0.06 8.31 -12.06
CA ILE A 433 -0.86 7.18 -11.89
C ILE A 433 -0.55 6.14 -12.94
N ARG A 434 -0.50 4.86 -12.57
CA ARG A 434 -0.21 3.73 -13.47
C ARG A 434 -1.26 2.64 -13.31
N VAL A 435 -1.72 2.08 -14.42
CA VAL A 435 -2.79 1.07 -14.46
C VAL A 435 -2.32 -0.16 -15.20
N TYR A 436 -2.56 -1.33 -14.62
CA TYR A 436 -2.06 -2.61 -15.10
C TYR A 436 -3.18 -3.63 -15.24
N ASP A 437 -3.14 -4.43 -16.31
CA ASP A 437 -3.91 -5.66 -16.48
C ASP A 437 -3.22 -6.77 -15.67
N ILE A 438 -3.91 -7.32 -14.68
CA ILE A 438 -3.42 -8.36 -13.78
C ILE A 438 -4.21 -9.66 -13.89
N ARG A 439 -5.06 -9.82 -14.93
CA ARG A 439 -5.89 -11.04 -15.14
C ARG A 439 -5.04 -12.30 -15.25
N ASP A 440 -3.81 -12.18 -15.73
CA ASP A 440 -2.77 -13.20 -15.59
C ASP A 440 -1.65 -12.63 -14.71
N PRO A 441 -1.51 -13.07 -13.45
CA PRO A 441 -0.52 -12.51 -12.52
C PRO A 441 0.93 -12.82 -12.91
N LEU A 442 1.17 -13.77 -13.85
CA LEU A 442 2.50 -14.06 -14.38
C LEU A 442 2.86 -13.16 -15.58
N HIS A 443 1.88 -12.55 -16.24
CA HIS A 443 2.05 -11.75 -17.45
C HIS A 443 1.37 -10.38 -17.31
N VAL A 444 1.68 -9.68 -16.22
CA VAL A 444 1.19 -8.32 -15.97
C VAL A 444 1.67 -7.38 -17.07
N ARG A 445 0.80 -6.47 -17.53
CA ARG A 445 1.15 -5.42 -18.49
C ARG A 445 0.53 -4.09 -18.10
N GLU A 446 1.21 -2.99 -18.37
CA GLU A 446 0.65 -1.65 -18.25
C GLU A 446 -0.38 -1.42 -19.37
N ILE A 447 -1.51 -0.81 -19.04
CA ILE A 447 -2.58 -0.51 -20.01
C ILE A 447 -2.86 0.97 -20.14
N ALA A 448 -2.58 1.74 -19.09
CA ALA A 448 -2.81 3.19 -19.08
C ALA A 448 -1.94 3.89 -18.03
N TYR A 449 -1.72 5.17 -18.22
CA TYR A 449 -1.12 6.05 -17.22
C TYR A 449 -1.54 7.51 -17.40
N TYR A 450 -1.47 8.25 -16.30
CA TYR A 450 -1.67 9.69 -16.27
C TYR A 450 -0.72 10.33 -15.27
N ASN A 451 0.05 11.31 -15.71
CA ASN A 451 0.91 12.12 -14.85
C ASN A 451 0.49 13.58 -15.05
N PRO A 452 -0.12 14.23 -14.04
CA PRO A 452 -0.68 15.56 -14.23
C PRO A 452 0.39 16.61 -14.51
N PRO A 453 0.06 17.69 -15.21
CA PRO A 453 0.92 18.84 -15.35
C PRO A 453 1.38 19.38 -13.99
N GLY A 454 2.60 19.89 -13.95
CA GLY A 454 3.10 20.62 -12.79
C GLY A 454 2.28 21.89 -12.54
N THR A 455 1.97 22.17 -11.28
CA THR A 455 1.26 23.39 -10.92
C THR A 455 2.21 24.58 -10.89
N THR A 456 1.76 25.76 -11.29
CA THR A 456 2.55 27.00 -11.17
C THR A 456 2.70 27.46 -9.72
N THR A 457 1.79 27.00 -8.87
CA THR A 457 1.79 27.24 -7.42
C THR A 457 1.57 25.91 -6.72
N ALA A 458 2.62 25.33 -6.16
CA ALA A 458 2.47 24.18 -5.24
C ALA A 458 1.67 24.59 -4.01
N SER A 459 0.89 23.65 -3.45
CA SER A 459 0.14 23.92 -2.22
C SER A 459 1.11 24.21 -1.07
N PRO A 460 1.04 25.38 -0.42
CA PRO A 460 1.96 25.72 0.65
C PRO A 460 1.90 24.68 1.78
N GLY A 461 3.05 24.07 2.09
CA GLY A 461 3.14 23.06 3.14
C GLY A 461 2.63 21.67 2.74
N SER A 462 2.38 21.40 1.46
CA SER A 462 2.20 20.02 0.99
C SER A 462 3.42 19.17 1.33
N ASP A 463 3.21 17.88 1.55
CA ASP A 463 4.31 16.97 1.85
C ASP A 463 5.30 16.89 0.69
N HIS A 464 4.81 16.97 -0.55
CA HIS A 464 5.62 17.10 -1.75
C HIS A 464 6.65 18.25 -1.62
N VAL A 465 6.19 19.45 -1.31
CA VAL A 465 7.07 20.64 -1.19
C VAL A 465 8.00 20.54 0.02
N ARG A 466 7.49 20.06 1.17
CA ARG A 466 8.29 19.96 2.41
C ARG A 466 9.39 18.91 2.35
N ASN A 467 9.14 17.81 1.66
CA ASN A 467 10.10 16.71 1.55
C ASN A 467 11.04 16.86 0.35
N GLY A 468 11.14 18.06 -0.22
CA GLY A 468 12.11 18.38 -1.27
C GLY A 468 11.77 17.76 -2.63
N GLY A 469 10.48 17.53 -2.89
CA GLY A 469 10.01 17.26 -4.24
C GLY A 469 10.17 18.48 -5.16
N TRP A 470 9.78 18.33 -6.42
CA TRP A 470 9.85 19.44 -7.36
C TRP A 470 8.87 20.54 -6.95
N LYS A 471 9.38 21.75 -6.85
CA LYS A 471 8.60 22.95 -6.58
C LYS A 471 7.71 23.30 -7.77
N ALA A 472 7.08 24.47 -7.74
CA ALA A 472 6.22 24.95 -8.80
C ALA A 472 6.77 24.64 -10.19
N GLY A 473 5.93 24.04 -11.05
CA GLY A 473 6.26 23.66 -12.41
C GLY A 473 6.83 22.25 -12.61
N GLY A 474 7.23 21.55 -11.56
CA GLY A 474 7.66 20.14 -11.65
C GLY A 474 6.50 19.14 -11.52
N PRO A 475 6.78 17.83 -11.68
CA PRO A 475 5.77 16.80 -11.49
C PRO A 475 5.26 16.78 -10.05
N ASP A 476 3.97 16.49 -9.89
CA ASP A 476 3.33 16.34 -8.60
C ASP A 476 3.53 14.93 -8.02
N TRP A 477 3.28 14.74 -6.74
CA TRP A 477 3.17 13.43 -6.14
C TRP A 477 1.74 12.91 -6.21
N CYS A 478 1.51 11.90 -7.03
CA CYS A 478 0.29 11.13 -7.03
C CYS A 478 0.52 9.87 -6.21
N SER A 479 0.26 9.95 -4.92
CA SER A 479 0.64 8.92 -3.93
C SER A 479 -0.55 8.16 -3.33
N SER A 480 -1.78 8.62 -3.59
CA SER A 480 -3.01 8.09 -3.01
C SER A 480 -3.55 6.87 -3.77
N GLN A 481 -4.54 6.19 -3.20
CA GLN A 481 -5.30 5.15 -3.87
C GLN A 481 -5.94 5.68 -5.16
N VAL A 482 -6.06 4.80 -6.14
CA VAL A 482 -6.77 5.05 -7.39
C VAL A 482 -8.08 4.28 -7.36
N HIS A 483 -9.19 4.98 -7.32
CA HIS A 483 -10.52 4.39 -7.23
C HIS A 483 -11.10 4.17 -8.63
N LEU A 484 -11.28 2.89 -9.00
CA LEU A 484 -11.71 2.46 -10.32
C LEU A 484 -13.22 2.26 -10.35
N ASP A 485 -13.91 2.83 -11.35
CA ASP A 485 -15.33 2.62 -11.60
C ASP A 485 -15.56 1.96 -12.97
N ALA A 486 -15.69 0.63 -12.96
CA ALA A 486 -15.90 -0.15 -14.17
C ALA A 486 -17.24 0.11 -14.85
N SER A 487 -18.23 0.65 -14.14
CA SER A 487 -19.58 0.88 -14.69
C SER A 487 -19.59 1.95 -15.79
N ASN A 488 -18.65 2.88 -15.73
CA ASN A 488 -18.57 4.01 -16.67
C ASN A 488 -17.16 4.20 -17.28
N GLY A 489 -16.20 3.32 -16.95
CA GLY A 489 -14.85 3.40 -17.48
C GLY A 489 -14.09 4.62 -16.98
N THR A 490 -14.29 4.99 -15.72
CA THR A 490 -13.60 6.12 -15.08
C THR A 490 -12.78 5.67 -13.88
N LEU A 491 -11.92 6.55 -13.43
CA LEU A 491 -11.25 6.47 -12.15
C LEU A 491 -11.12 7.85 -11.52
N TRP A 492 -10.92 7.89 -10.22
CA TRP A 492 -10.48 9.12 -9.56
C TRP A 492 -9.36 8.83 -8.57
N THR A 493 -8.57 9.84 -8.27
CA THR A 493 -7.49 9.79 -7.29
C THR A 493 -7.16 11.18 -6.79
N THR A 494 -6.18 11.27 -5.90
CA THR A 494 -5.64 12.56 -5.47
C THR A 494 -4.14 12.65 -5.71
N CYS A 495 -3.69 13.84 -6.11
CA CYS A 495 -2.29 14.21 -6.14
C CYS A 495 -2.06 15.40 -5.20
N GLN A 496 -0.87 15.56 -4.66
CA GLN A 496 -0.62 16.46 -3.53
C GLN A 496 -0.89 17.93 -3.84
N ASP A 497 -0.48 18.39 -5.01
CA ASP A 497 -0.69 19.78 -5.42
C ASP A 497 -1.88 19.94 -6.35
N ASN A 498 -2.26 18.92 -7.09
CA ASN A 498 -3.39 18.93 -8.02
C ASN A 498 -4.75 18.62 -7.37
N GLY A 499 -4.77 18.07 -6.15
CA GLY A 499 -6.02 17.69 -5.46
C GLY A 499 -6.71 16.49 -6.09
N VAL A 500 -8.05 16.48 -6.12
CA VAL A 500 -8.85 15.41 -6.74
C VAL A 500 -8.80 15.52 -8.25
N LEU A 501 -8.47 14.41 -8.89
CA LEU A 501 -8.51 14.22 -10.35
C LEU A 501 -9.50 13.12 -10.69
N THR A 502 -10.43 13.39 -11.60
CA THR A 502 -11.31 12.41 -12.19
C THR A 502 -10.89 12.16 -13.64
N LEU A 503 -10.67 10.91 -13.99
CA LEU A 503 -10.10 10.50 -15.27
C LEU A 503 -11.01 9.48 -15.94
N LYS A 504 -10.99 9.45 -17.27
CA LYS A 504 -11.72 8.48 -18.07
C LYS A 504 -10.77 7.69 -18.93
N PHE A 505 -11.00 6.39 -19.02
CA PHE A 505 -10.27 5.54 -19.96
C PHE A 505 -10.68 5.84 -21.39
N THR A 506 -9.67 5.93 -22.25
CA THR A 506 -9.81 6.12 -23.70
C THR A 506 -9.37 4.85 -24.45
N ASN A 507 -9.53 4.85 -25.77
CA ASN A 507 -9.07 3.78 -26.64
C ASN A 507 -9.61 2.38 -26.31
N ASN A 508 -10.69 2.28 -25.54
CA ASN A 508 -11.34 1.04 -25.10
C ASN A 508 -10.41 0.03 -24.41
N VAL A 509 -9.39 0.50 -23.69
CA VAL A 509 -8.44 -0.37 -23.00
C VAL A 509 -9.00 -0.93 -21.70
N TRP A 510 -10.02 -0.30 -21.12
CA TRP A 510 -10.69 -0.71 -19.88
C TRP A 510 -12.09 -0.05 -19.78
N PRO A 511 -13.10 -0.68 -19.15
CA PRO A 511 -13.08 -2.04 -18.61
C PRO A 511 -12.89 -3.10 -19.69
N PHE A 512 -12.31 -4.24 -19.29
CA PHE A 512 -12.05 -5.32 -20.25
C PHE A 512 -13.37 -5.92 -20.74
N PRO A 513 -13.55 -6.11 -22.07
CA PRO A 513 -14.66 -6.90 -22.59
C PRO A 513 -14.64 -8.32 -22.02
N GLU A 514 -15.82 -8.90 -21.71
CA GLU A 514 -15.93 -10.27 -21.19
C GLU A 514 -15.22 -11.32 -22.08
N SER A 515 -15.20 -11.10 -23.40
CA SER A 515 -14.54 -11.97 -24.37
C SER A 515 -13.02 -11.74 -24.50
N SER A 516 -12.45 -10.76 -23.77
CA SER A 516 -11.04 -10.43 -23.92
C SER A 516 -10.13 -11.45 -23.24
N THR A 517 -9.13 -11.93 -23.99
CA THR A 517 -8.13 -12.89 -23.50
C THR A 517 -7.13 -12.24 -22.55
N PRO A 518 -6.82 -12.83 -21.37
CA PRO A 518 -5.76 -12.36 -20.49
C PRO A 518 -4.39 -12.32 -21.16
N PRO A 519 -3.45 -11.48 -20.70
CA PRO A 519 -2.17 -11.24 -21.35
C PRO A 519 -1.36 -12.49 -21.69
N GLY A 520 -1.20 -13.41 -20.79
CA GLY A 520 -0.40 -14.64 -20.98
C GLY A 520 -1.04 -15.72 -21.84
N GLN A 521 -2.30 -15.55 -22.26
CA GLN A 521 -3.07 -16.51 -23.05
C GLN A 521 -3.33 -16.02 -24.49
N GLN A 522 -2.75 -14.90 -24.86
CA GLN A 522 -2.81 -14.38 -26.23
C GLN A 522 -1.76 -15.14 -27.06
N ASN A 523 -2.23 -15.97 -28.03
CA ASN A 523 -1.40 -16.72 -28.97
C ASN A 523 -0.68 -15.81 -29.97
#